data_6d4047544876480de3c040252ac39e5e
#
_entry.id   6d4047544876480de3c040252ac39e5e
#
_cell.length_a   1.000
_cell.length_b   1.000
_cell.length_c   1.000
_cell.angle_alpha   90.00
_cell.angle_beta   90.00
_cell.angle_gamma   90.00
#
_symmetry.space_group_name_H-M   'P 1'
#
loop_
_entity.id
_entity.type
_entity.pdbx_description
1 polymer ?
#
loop_
_entity_poly.entity_id
_entity_poly.type
_entity_poly.pdbx_seq_one_letter_code
_entity_poly.pdbx_strand_id
1 'polypeptide(L)'
;MEVLRVPPYPLTTTWDVPIANYEYVVYVEDLVDHSVEKTNLTSGANSKIVYELPLTKVQFDRDFLIRFYDSEEEHILVESNLTITRPYVNPIEMGTTASEINEYQMYELIARSIIDTYVGDGFYNHKLVMNTSGNGADYFPIWHDFNRVLKVYENNILVYDIENPDDYDYEFKPLLDNSAIYRIEKAYANEERNRTENNLTKIATAHGDLGYVAYAPTDFPKGTDYTFILDVGYRAVPADVEVATKMLIEDIKCGKLDYYKRYISAYNTDQFRIQFDKGMMSGTGNLLVDKILEKYIKSITKPGVL
;
A
#
# COMPACT_ATOMS: atom_id res chain seq x y z
N MET A 1 8.34 2.91 0.22
CA MET A 1 7.46 2.58 -0.91
C MET A 1 7.31 3.82 -1.75
N GLU A 2 7.51 3.70 -3.04
CA GLU A 2 7.27 4.76 -4.01
C GLU A 2 6.00 4.47 -4.78
N VAL A 3 5.19 5.49 -5.03
CA VAL A 3 3.90 5.35 -5.71
C VAL A 3 3.94 6.17 -7.00
N LEU A 4 3.91 5.50 -8.13
CA LEU A 4 3.77 6.13 -9.44
C LEU A 4 2.30 6.21 -9.82
N ARG A 5 1.87 7.41 -10.21
CA ARG A 5 0.50 7.70 -10.60
C ARG A 5 0.39 7.83 -12.12
N VAL A 6 -0.48 7.05 -12.71
CA VAL A 6 -0.76 7.17 -14.14
C VAL A 6 -1.90 8.17 -14.36
N PRO A 7 -1.82 9.08 -15.33
CA PRO A 7 -0.65 9.61 -16.02
C PRO A 7 0.21 10.50 -15.12
N PRO A 8 1.34 11.08 -15.54
CA PRO A 8 1.81 11.21 -16.93
C PRO A 8 2.76 10.10 -17.37
N TYR A 9 2.95 9.96 -18.68
CA TYR A 9 3.99 9.11 -19.27
C TYR A 9 5.16 9.99 -19.76
N PRO A 10 6.42 9.50 -19.72
CA PRO A 10 6.86 8.21 -19.17
C PRO A 10 6.79 8.17 -17.65
N LEU A 11 6.63 6.99 -17.07
CA LEU A 11 6.70 6.81 -15.62
C LEU A 11 8.16 6.69 -15.22
N THR A 12 8.66 7.70 -14.56
CA THR A 12 10.04 7.76 -14.07
C THR A 12 10.06 7.88 -12.56
N THR A 13 11.04 7.25 -11.95
CA THR A 13 11.31 7.38 -10.53
C THR A 13 12.78 7.67 -10.30
N THR A 14 13.11 8.24 -9.15
CA THR A 14 14.47 8.62 -8.81
C THR A 14 14.79 8.10 -7.42
N TRP A 15 15.84 7.29 -7.31
CA TRP A 15 16.32 6.76 -6.04
C TRP A 15 17.61 7.39 -5.60
N ASP A 16 17.71 7.65 -4.31
CA ASP A 16 18.97 8.01 -3.66
C ASP A 16 19.75 6.71 -3.37
N VAL A 17 21.00 6.67 -3.79
CA VAL A 17 21.90 5.53 -3.63
C VAL A 17 23.18 5.95 -2.90
N PRO A 18 23.86 5.02 -2.20
CA PRO A 18 24.98 5.41 -1.32
C PRO A 18 26.21 5.92 -2.07
N ILE A 19 26.46 5.49 -3.31
CA ILE A 19 27.69 5.82 -4.04
C ILE A 19 27.36 6.60 -5.31
N ALA A 20 28.03 7.74 -5.52
CA ALA A 20 27.91 8.56 -6.72
C ALA A 20 28.81 8.03 -7.86
N ASN A 21 28.39 8.22 -9.11
CA ASN A 21 29.10 7.79 -10.30
C ASN A 21 29.51 6.30 -10.27
N TYR A 22 28.63 5.47 -9.72
CA TYR A 22 28.86 4.05 -9.54
C TYR A 22 27.85 3.22 -10.35
N GLU A 23 28.30 2.12 -10.93
CA GLU A 23 27.44 1.19 -11.66
C GLU A 23 26.82 0.18 -10.70
N TYR A 24 25.49 0.17 -10.63
CA TYR A 24 24.68 -0.74 -9.83
C TYR A 24 24.09 -1.80 -10.73
N VAL A 25 24.04 -3.04 -10.23
CA VAL A 25 23.23 -4.10 -10.81
C VAL A 25 21.84 -4.02 -10.18
N VAL A 26 20.82 -3.78 -10.98
CA VAL A 26 19.46 -3.54 -10.52
C VAL A 26 18.57 -4.70 -10.93
N TYR A 27 17.92 -5.31 -9.95
CA TYR A 27 16.90 -6.32 -10.15
C TYR A 27 15.54 -5.70 -9.92
N VAL A 28 14.67 -5.82 -10.90
CA VAL A 28 13.27 -5.39 -10.86
C VAL A 28 12.40 -6.63 -10.88
N GLU A 29 11.89 -7.01 -9.74
CA GLU A 29 10.97 -8.13 -9.57
C GLU A 29 9.53 -7.64 -9.63
N ASP A 30 8.74 -8.16 -10.56
CA ASP A 30 7.31 -7.95 -10.59
C ASP A 30 6.64 -8.88 -9.58
N LEU A 31 5.97 -8.30 -8.58
CA LEU A 31 5.34 -9.07 -7.51
C LEU A 31 4.00 -9.71 -7.92
N VAL A 32 3.55 -9.50 -9.16
CA VAL A 32 2.32 -10.10 -9.70
C VAL A 32 2.63 -11.37 -10.50
N ASP A 33 3.57 -11.30 -11.46
CA ASP A 33 3.91 -12.44 -12.32
C ASP A 33 5.26 -13.08 -11.96
N HIS A 34 5.94 -12.55 -10.92
CA HIS A 34 7.25 -13.00 -10.42
C HIS A 34 8.38 -12.97 -11.47
N SER A 35 8.18 -12.23 -12.56
CA SER A 35 9.23 -11.99 -13.53
C SER A 35 10.30 -11.09 -12.93
N VAL A 36 11.55 -11.45 -13.15
CA VAL A 36 12.71 -10.67 -12.70
C VAL A 36 13.46 -10.13 -13.91
N GLU A 37 13.63 -8.82 -13.95
CA GLU A 37 14.44 -8.14 -14.97
C GLU A 37 15.72 -7.62 -14.34
N LYS A 38 16.84 -7.87 -14.98
CA LYS A 38 18.16 -7.39 -14.56
C LYS A 38 18.63 -6.31 -15.50
N THR A 39 19.07 -5.19 -14.97
CA THR A 39 19.64 -4.07 -15.72
C THR A 39 20.78 -3.43 -14.95
N ASN A 40 21.71 -2.81 -15.68
CA ASN A 40 22.80 -2.03 -15.07
C ASN A 40 22.44 -0.55 -15.18
N LEU A 41 22.52 0.16 -14.07
CA LEU A 41 22.24 1.59 -14.00
C LEU A 41 23.38 2.31 -13.29
N THR A 42 23.77 3.44 -13.84
CA THR A 42 24.85 4.26 -13.26
C THR A 42 24.26 5.44 -12.50
N SER A 43 24.68 5.61 -11.25
CA SER A 43 24.30 6.79 -10.46
C SER A 43 24.95 8.04 -10.98
N GLY A 44 24.22 9.16 -10.89
CA GLY A 44 24.78 10.49 -11.19
C GLY A 44 25.75 10.98 -10.12
N ALA A 45 26.39 12.13 -10.38
CA ALA A 45 27.28 12.80 -9.43
C ALA A 45 26.59 13.21 -8.12
N ASN A 46 25.25 13.27 -8.12
CA ASN A 46 24.42 13.58 -6.97
C ASN A 46 23.94 12.33 -6.20
N SER A 47 24.55 11.17 -6.45
CA SER A 47 24.14 9.89 -5.87
C SER A 47 22.67 9.52 -6.14
N LYS A 48 22.18 9.85 -7.35
CA LYS A 48 20.80 9.53 -7.74
C LYS A 48 20.79 8.66 -9.00
N ILE A 49 19.87 7.72 -9.03
CA ILE A 49 19.55 6.92 -10.21
C ILE A 49 18.15 7.29 -10.67
N VAL A 50 18.02 7.62 -11.95
CA VAL A 50 16.73 7.80 -12.61
C VAL A 50 16.40 6.51 -13.36
N TYR A 51 15.26 5.93 -13.02
CA TYR A 51 14.74 4.74 -13.67
C TYR A 51 13.45 5.07 -14.41
N GLU A 52 13.38 4.69 -15.69
CA GLU A 52 12.18 4.80 -16.49
C GLU A 52 11.55 3.41 -16.62
N LEU A 53 10.30 3.29 -16.17
CA LEU A 53 9.58 2.03 -16.25
C LEU A 53 9.22 1.73 -17.72
N PRO A 54 9.57 0.54 -18.25
CA PRO A 54 9.21 0.15 -19.60
C PRO A 54 7.68 0.17 -19.81
N LEU A 55 7.20 0.72 -20.92
CA LEU A 55 5.77 0.81 -21.24
C LEU A 55 5.05 -0.54 -21.19
N THR A 56 5.76 -1.63 -21.48
CA THR A 56 5.22 -3.00 -21.39
C THR A 56 4.89 -3.43 -19.96
N LYS A 57 5.48 -2.78 -18.96
CA LYS A 57 5.26 -3.02 -17.53
C LYS A 57 4.25 -2.06 -16.91
N VAL A 58 3.84 -1.02 -17.64
CA VAL A 58 2.89 -0.03 -17.15
C VAL A 58 1.48 -0.61 -17.15
N GLN A 59 1.10 -1.23 -16.05
CA GLN A 59 -0.25 -1.71 -15.78
C GLN A 59 -0.69 -1.22 -14.41
N PHE A 60 -1.98 -0.96 -14.26
CA PHE A 60 -2.54 -0.52 -12.97
C PHE A 60 -2.45 -1.63 -11.91
N ASP A 61 -2.28 -1.21 -10.66
CA ASP A 61 -2.18 -2.06 -9.48
C ASP A 61 -1.06 -3.10 -9.61
N ARG A 62 0.06 -2.69 -10.20
CA ARG A 62 1.24 -3.49 -10.34
C ARG A 62 2.30 -3.03 -9.37
N ASP A 63 2.89 -3.98 -8.69
CA ASP A 63 3.89 -3.77 -7.65
C ASP A 63 5.21 -4.39 -8.06
N PHE A 64 6.28 -3.64 -7.85
CA PHE A 64 7.64 -4.08 -8.14
C PHE A 64 8.49 -3.98 -6.87
N LEU A 65 9.32 -4.97 -6.68
CA LEU A 65 10.41 -4.94 -5.72
C LEU A 65 11.70 -4.66 -6.48
N ILE A 66 12.38 -3.58 -6.13
CA ILE A 66 13.59 -3.12 -6.81
C ILE A 66 14.74 -3.24 -5.83
N ARG A 67 15.77 -3.98 -6.23
CA ARG A 67 16.97 -4.20 -5.44
C ARG A 67 18.18 -3.71 -6.21
N PHE A 68 18.96 -2.87 -5.56
CA PHE A 68 20.23 -2.35 -6.07
C PHE A 68 21.36 -3.12 -5.41
N TYR A 69 22.11 -3.83 -6.22
CA TYR A 69 23.30 -4.57 -5.80
C TYR A 69 24.56 -3.79 -6.13
N ASP A 70 25.65 -4.13 -5.45
CA ASP A 70 26.98 -3.74 -5.87
C ASP A 70 27.34 -4.33 -7.23
N SER A 71 28.47 -3.92 -7.82
CA SER A 71 28.91 -4.40 -9.13
C SER A 71 29.25 -5.90 -9.16
N GLU A 72 29.49 -6.50 -8.00
CA GLU A 72 29.84 -7.91 -7.84
C GLU A 72 28.60 -8.77 -7.51
N GLU A 73 27.44 -8.14 -7.30
CA GLU A 73 26.15 -8.77 -6.94
C GLU A 73 26.18 -9.52 -5.58
N GLU A 74 27.12 -9.19 -4.71
CA GLU A 74 27.27 -9.87 -3.41
C GLU A 74 26.36 -9.25 -2.35
N HIS A 75 26.11 -7.92 -2.42
CA HIS A 75 25.37 -7.19 -1.38
C HIS A 75 24.24 -6.33 -1.94
N ILE A 76 23.05 -6.45 -1.32
CA ILE A 76 21.95 -5.52 -1.55
C ILE A 76 22.29 -4.21 -0.83
N LEU A 77 22.45 -3.14 -1.59
CA LEU A 77 22.76 -1.81 -1.06
C LEU A 77 21.50 -0.99 -0.78
N VAL A 78 20.47 -1.15 -1.62
CA VAL A 78 19.17 -0.48 -1.46
C VAL A 78 18.07 -1.41 -1.92
N GLU A 79 16.97 -1.42 -1.20
CA GLU A 79 15.73 -2.09 -1.58
C GLU A 79 14.58 -1.07 -1.55
N SER A 80 13.74 -1.08 -2.56
CA SER A 80 12.59 -0.19 -2.67
C SER A 80 11.40 -0.89 -3.31
N ASN A 81 10.20 -0.54 -2.85
CA ASN A 81 8.95 -0.97 -3.46
C ASN A 81 8.40 0.16 -4.33
N LEU A 82 7.96 -0.20 -5.52
CA LEU A 82 7.31 0.68 -6.48
C LEU A 82 5.92 0.16 -6.80
N THR A 83 4.91 1.01 -6.66
CA THR A 83 3.52 0.68 -6.97
C THR A 83 2.99 1.60 -8.06
N ILE A 84 2.32 1.04 -9.06
CA ILE A 84 1.61 1.80 -10.10
C ILE A 84 0.12 1.83 -9.74
N THR A 85 -0.41 3.03 -9.51
CA THR A 85 -1.81 3.22 -9.11
C THR A 85 -2.69 3.62 -10.27
N ARG A 86 -3.94 3.12 -10.24
CA ARG A 86 -4.99 3.53 -11.17
C ARG A 86 -5.53 4.92 -10.83
N PRO A 87 -6.14 5.63 -11.80
CA PRO A 87 -6.95 6.82 -11.54
C PRO A 87 -8.17 6.47 -10.68
N TYR A 88 -8.63 7.43 -9.85
CA TYR A 88 -9.88 7.26 -9.07
C TYR A 88 -11.12 7.41 -9.94
N VAL A 89 -11.00 8.15 -11.01
CA VAL A 89 -12.04 8.30 -12.05
C VAL A 89 -11.39 8.04 -13.40
N ASN A 90 -12.09 7.29 -14.25
CA ASN A 90 -11.61 7.05 -15.60
C ASN A 90 -11.76 8.32 -16.45
N PRO A 91 -10.67 8.98 -16.86
CA PRO A 91 -10.76 10.22 -17.64
C PRO A 91 -11.46 10.05 -19.01
N ILE A 92 -11.44 8.83 -19.57
CA ILE A 92 -12.12 8.51 -20.85
C ILE A 92 -13.63 8.65 -20.72
N GLU A 93 -14.18 8.42 -19.54
CA GLU A 93 -15.63 8.57 -19.30
C GLU A 93 -16.06 10.02 -19.13
N MET A 94 -15.12 10.93 -18.89
CA MET A 94 -15.40 12.35 -18.65
C MET A 94 -15.20 13.22 -19.88
N GLY A 95 -14.30 12.85 -20.79
CA GLY A 95 -13.98 13.59 -22.01
C GLY A 95 -14.58 12.94 -23.26
N THR A 96 -14.93 13.77 -24.26
CA THR A 96 -15.45 13.31 -25.56
C THR A 96 -14.39 13.37 -26.66
N THR A 97 -13.39 14.22 -26.50
CA THR A 97 -12.28 14.39 -27.44
C THR A 97 -10.95 14.03 -26.80
N ALA A 98 -9.94 13.70 -27.60
CA ALA A 98 -8.61 13.38 -27.09
C ALA A 98 -7.99 14.55 -26.27
N SER A 99 -8.27 15.80 -26.66
CA SER A 99 -7.81 16.97 -25.91
C SER A 99 -8.47 17.07 -24.55
N GLU A 100 -9.79 16.87 -24.48
CA GLU A 100 -10.53 16.86 -23.21
C GLU A 100 -10.09 15.72 -22.29
N ILE A 101 -9.88 14.51 -22.83
CA ILE A 101 -9.40 13.36 -22.08
C ILE A 101 -8.04 13.69 -21.44
N ASN A 102 -7.11 14.31 -22.17
CA ASN A 102 -5.81 14.72 -21.62
C ASN A 102 -5.95 15.77 -20.51
N GLU A 103 -6.87 16.74 -20.66
CA GLU A 103 -7.15 17.72 -19.60
C GLU A 103 -7.72 17.03 -18.35
N TYR A 104 -8.69 16.13 -18.51
CA TYR A 104 -9.26 15.38 -17.40
C TYR A 104 -8.25 14.47 -16.70
N GLN A 105 -7.30 13.91 -17.45
CA GLN A 105 -6.18 13.18 -16.86
C GLN A 105 -5.35 14.05 -15.90
N MET A 106 -5.06 15.29 -16.29
CA MET A 106 -4.33 16.23 -15.44
C MET A 106 -5.15 16.66 -14.23
N TYR A 107 -6.45 16.93 -14.41
CA TYR A 107 -7.34 17.30 -13.30
C TYR A 107 -7.53 16.13 -12.32
N GLU A 108 -7.64 14.90 -12.81
CA GLU A 108 -7.73 13.71 -11.98
C GLU A 108 -6.48 13.52 -11.14
N LEU A 109 -5.29 13.67 -11.74
CA LEU A 109 -4.03 13.58 -11.01
C LEU A 109 -3.95 14.58 -9.85
N ILE A 110 -4.39 15.83 -10.08
CA ILE A 110 -4.42 16.87 -9.06
C ILE A 110 -5.46 16.53 -7.98
N ALA A 111 -6.68 16.16 -8.37
CA ALA A 111 -7.76 15.79 -7.44
C ALA A 111 -7.37 14.60 -6.57
N ARG A 112 -6.80 13.54 -7.16
CA ARG A 112 -6.30 12.36 -6.45
C ARG A 112 -5.22 12.73 -5.44
N SER A 113 -4.25 13.58 -5.84
CA SER A 113 -3.20 14.04 -4.93
C SER A 113 -3.76 14.85 -3.74
N ILE A 114 -4.80 15.66 -3.96
CA ILE A 114 -5.48 16.40 -2.90
C ILE A 114 -6.18 15.43 -1.94
N ILE A 115 -6.92 14.45 -2.47
CA ILE A 115 -7.64 13.45 -1.69
C ILE A 115 -6.67 12.63 -0.83
N ASP A 116 -5.61 12.08 -1.42
CA ASP A 116 -4.64 11.27 -0.70
C ASP A 116 -3.93 12.08 0.41
N THR A 117 -3.64 13.35 0.13
CA THR A 117 -3.05 14.24 1.13
C THR A 117 -4.04 14.53 2.28
N TYR A 118 -5.33 14.66 1.98
CA TYR A 118 -6.37 14.93 2.97
C TYR A 118 -6.65 13.71 3.84
N VAL A 119 -6.76 12.53 3.24
CA VAL A 119 -7.03 11.27 3.94
C VAL A 119 -5.79 10.75 4.67
N GLY A 120 -4.59 11.08 4.17
CA GLY A 120 -3.31 10.58 4.67
C GLY A 120 -2.92 9.22 4.09
N ASP A 121 -3.68 8.71 3.11
CA ASP A 121 -3.41 7.45 2.41
C ASP A 121 -4.11 7.47 1.03
N GLY A 122 -3.77 6.51 0.14
CA GLY A 122 -4.38 6.38 -1.17
C GLY A 122 -5.40 5.25 -1.25
N PHE A 123 -6.36 5.39 -2.18
CA PHE A 123 -7.39 4.37 -2.46
C PHE A 123 -6.96 3.42 -3.57
N TYR A 124 -5.87 2.71 -3.35
CA TYR A 124 -5.32 1.72 -4.28
C TYR A 124 -4.88 0.48 -3.53
N ASN A 125 -4.81 -0.64 -4.23
CA ASN A 125 -4.24 -1.86 -3.72
C ASN A 125 -2.74 -1.87 -3.99
N HIS A 126 -1.96 -2.32 -3.04
CA HIS A 126 -0.53 -2.51 -3.21
C HIS A 126 -0.02 -3.68 -2.38
N LYS A 127 1.16 -4.15 -2.72
CA LYS A 127 1.88 -5.17 -1.95
C LYS A 127 2.89 -4.48 -1.06
N LEU A 128 2.76 -4.70 0.24
CA LEU A 128 3.71 -4.22 1.24
C LEU A 128 4.71 -5.34 1.53
N VAL A 129 5.98 -5.07 1.31
CA VAL A 129 7.08 -5.92 1.77
C VAL A 129 7.54 -5.39 3.12
N MET A 130 7.46 -6.23 4.13
CA MET A 130 7.84 -5.87 5.50
C MET A 130 8.91 -6.82 6.00
N ASN A 131 10.10 -6.29 6.27
CA ASN A 131 11.21 -7.02 6.87
C ASN A 131 11.22 -6.78 8.38
N THR A 132 11.33 -7.85 9.15
CA THR A 132 11.26 -7.79 10.61
C THR A 132 11.92 -9.03 11.23
N SER A 133 12.15 -8.98 12.53
CA SER A 133 12.66 -10.15 13.29
C SER A 133 11.59 -10.73 14.19
N GLY A 134 11.62 -12.03 14.39
CA GLY A 134 10.69 -12.75 15.24
C GLY A 134 10.62 -12.19 16.66
N ASN A 135 9.41 -12.07 17.20
CA ASN A 135 9.15 -11.48 18.51
C ASN A 135 9.06 -12.49 19.65
N GLY A 136 9.01 -13.80 19.34
CA GLY A 136 8.84 -14.89 20.30
C GLY A 136 7.41 -15.04 20.84
N ALA A 137 6.43 -14.43 20.18
CA ALA A 137 5.02 -14.60 20.47
C ALA A 137 4.34 -15.45 19.39
N ASP A 138 3.17 -15.95 19.67
CA ASP A 138 2.32 -16.74 18.76
C ASP A 138 1.57 -15.88 17.72
N TYR A 139 1.71 -14.56 17.83
CA TYR A 139 1.19 -13.60 16.85
C TYR A 139 2.23 -12.53 16.55
N PHE A 140 2.16 -11.98 15.34
CA PHE A 140 2.98 -10.86 14.89
C PHE A 140 2.11 -9.63 14.61
N PRO A 141 2.25 -8.53 15.36
CA PRO A 141 1.44 -7.32 15.15
C PRO A 141 1.83 -6.62 13.85
N ILE A 142 0.83 -6.21 13.08
CA ILE A 142 0.99 -5.46 11.85
C ILE A 142 0.39 -4.07 12.05
N TRP A 143 1.17 -3.03 11.77
CA TRP A 143 0.77 -1.64 11.95
C TRP A 143 -0.02 -1.07 10.77
N HIS A 144 -0.26 -1.89 9.73
CA HIS A 144 -1.02 -1.53 8.55
C HIS A 144 -2.24 -2.44 8.43
N ASP A 145 -3.38 -1.85 8.05
CA ASP A 145 -4.53 -2.66 7.67
C ASP A 145 -4.17 -3.46 6.41
N PHE A 146 -4.22 -4.77 6.48
CA PHE A 146 -3.91 -5.65 5.35
C PHE A 146 -5.08 -6.58 5.06
N ASN A 147 -5.21 -6.98 3.80
CA ASN A 147 -6.29 -7.85 3.35
C ASN A 147 -5.94 -9.33 3.56
N ARG A 148 -4.70 -9.69 3.25
CA ARG A 148 -4.21 -11.07 3.34
C ARG A 148 -2.69 -11.13 3.30
N VAL A 149 -2.13 -12.22 3.81
CA VAL A 149 -0.72 -12.58 3.67
C VAL A 149 -0.53 -13.28 2.33
N LEU A 150 0.37 -12.82 1.50
CA LEU A 150 0.67 -13.40 0.19
C LEU A 150 1.80 -14.41 0.27
N LYS A 151 2.96 -13.97 0.79
CA LYS A 151 4.15 -14.81 0.96
C LYS A 151 4.84 -14.51 2.28
N VAL A 152 5.52 -15.50 2.82
CA VAL A 152 6.38 -15.32 4.00
C VAL A 152 7.69 -16.04 3.76
N TYR A 153 8.77 -15.34 4.06
CA TYR A 153 10.12 -15.89 4.07
C TYR A 153 10.64 -15.90 5.50
N GLU A 154 11.30 -16.99 5.88
CA GLU A 154 12.10 -17.11 7.10
C GLU A 154 13.58 -17.23 6.71
N ASN A 155 14.42 -16.31 7.19
CA ASN A 155 15.86 -16.27 6.85
C ASN A 155 16.09 -16.39 5.33
N ASN A 156 15.29 -15.66 4.54
CA ASN A 156 15.27 -15.67 3.06
C ASN A 156 14.80 -16.98 2.40
N ILE A 157 14.28 -17.95 3.17
CA ILE A 157 13.68 -19.17 2.65
C ILE A 157 12.17 -18.98 2.59
N LEU A 158 11.55 -19.22 1.45
CA LEU A 158 10.10 -19.17 1.29
C LEU A 158 9.45 -20.28 2.10
N VAL A 159 8.61 -19.91 3.09
CA VAL A 159 7.93 -20.85 4.00
C VAL A 159 6.41 -20.81 3.87
N TYR A 160 5.90 -19.87 3.07
CA TYR A 160 4.48 -19.78 2.75
C TYR A 160 4.26 -19.03 1.45
N ASP A 161 3.36 -19.55 0.60
CA ASP A 161 2.83 -18.91 -0.60
C ASP A 161 1.34 -19.17 -0.68
N ILE A 162 0.53 -18.12 -0.77
CA ILE A 162 -0.94 -18.21 -0.87
C ILE A 162 -1.41 -18.89 -2.16
N GLU A 163 -0.60 -18.87 -3.22
CA GLU A 163 -0.92 -19.51 -4.49
C GLU A 163 -0.75 -21.04 -4.45
N ASN A 164 0.21 -21.51 -3.62
CA ASN A 164 0.50 -22.93 -3.46
C ASN A 164 0.61 -23.27 -1.97
N PRO A 165 -0.46 -23.08 -1.20
CA PRO A 165 -0.40 -23.21 0.26
C PRO A 165 -0.05 -24.62 0.73
N ASP A 166 -0.36 -25.65 -0.04
CA ASP A 166 -0.15 -27.06 0.33
C ASP A 166 1.32 -27.51 0.22
N ASP A 167 2.17 -26.73 -0.45
CA ASP A 167 3.60 -27.03 -0.61
C ASP A 167 4.44 -26.68 0.62
N TYR A 168 3.84 -26.01 1.62
CA TYR A 168 4.54 -25.52 2.80
C TYR A 168 3.98 -26.09 4.11
N ASP A 169 4.86 -26.20 5.10
CA ASP A 169 4.51 -26.73 6.43
C ASP A 169 3.76 -25.72 7.30
N TYR A 170 3.81 -24.45 6.94
CA TYR A 170 3.20 -23.35 7.70
C TYR A 170 2.05 -22.71 6.96
N GLU A 171 1.11 -22.17 7.73
CA GLU A 171 0.05 -21.30 7.28
C GLU A 171 0.10 -19.99 8.09
N PHE A 172 -0.12 -18.86 7.42
CA PHE A 172 -0.13 -17.55 8.06
C PHE A 172 -1.50 -16.93 7.88
N LYS A 173 -2.20 -16.71 9.00
CA LYS A 173 -3.57 -16.19 9.00
C LYS A 173 -3.65 -14.84 9.67
N PRO A 174 -4.45 -13.91 9.12
CA PRO A 174 -4.74 -12.66 9.80
C PRO A 174 -5.61 -12.93 11.03
N LEU A 175 -5.43 -12.09 12.06
CA LEU A 175 -6.39 -11.93 13.14
C LEU A 175 -7.71 -11.37 12.59
N LEU A 176 -8.82 -11.55 13.30
CA LEU A 176 -10.15 -11.11 12.86
C LEU A 176 -10.25 -9.62 12.48
N ASP A 177 -9.45 -8.78 13.11
CA ASP A 177 -9.36 -7.33 12.84
C ASP A 177 -8.22 -6.96 11.90
N ASN A 178 -7.52 -7.96 11.32
CA ASN A 178 -6.34 -7.77 10.47
C ASN A 178 -5.21 -6.94 11.11
N SER A 179 -5.13 -6.91 12.45
CA SER A 179 -4.08 -6.19 13.19
C SER A 179 -2.83 -7.02 13.46
N ALA A 180 -2.92 -8.33 13.27
CA ALA A 180 -1.82 -9.25 13.52
C ALA A 180 -1.91 -10.49 12.61
N ILE A 181 -0.80 -11.22 12.53
CA ILE A 181 -0.67 -12.48 11.81
C ILE A 181 -0.37 -13.59 12.79
N TYR A 182 -1.08 -14.72 12.68
CA TYR A 182 -0.73 -15.98 13.35
C TYR A 182 0.07 -16.87 12.42
N ARG A 183 1.05 -17.55 12.99
CA ARG A 183 1.78 -18.65 12.35
C ARG A 183 1.21 -19.97 12.84
N ILE A 184 0.85 -20.87 11.93
CA ILE A 184 0.24 -22.16 12.21
C ILE A 184 1.07 -23.25 11.55
N GLU A 185 1.52 -24.23 12.32
CA GLU A 185 2.20 -25.41 11.78
C GLU A 185 1.16 -26.46 11.36
N LYS A 186 1.12 -26.82 10.08
CA LYS A 186 0.11 -27.74 9.52
C LYS A 186 0.24 -29.15 10.06
N ALA A 187 1.45 -29.64 10.31
CA ALA A 187 1.66 -30.94 10.91
C ALA A 187 1.01 -31.04 12.29
N TYR A 188 1.18 -30.00 13.12
CA TYR A 188 0.55 -29.90 14.43
C TYR A 188 -0.98 -29.78 14.32
N ALA A 189 -1.46 -28.95 13.42
CA ALA A 189 -2.89 -28.81 13.17
C ALA A 189 -3.54 -30.12 12.68
N ASN A 190 -2.85 -30.89 11.84
CA ASN A 190 -3.32 -32.20 11.40
C ASN A 190 -3.30 -33.25 12.51
N GLU A 191 -2.28 -33.25 13.37
CA GLU A 191 -2.25 -34.13 14.54
C GLU A 191 -3.36 -33.80 15.53
N GLU A 192 -3.61 -32.54 15.81
CA GLU A 192 -4.70 -32.10 16.66
C GLU A 192 -6.06 -32.42 16.04
N ARG A 193 -6.23 -32.28 14.73
CA ARG A 193 -7.44 -32.67 14.01
C ARG A 193 -7.68 -34.15 14.11
N ASN A 194 -6.67 -35.01 13.95
CA ASN A 194 -6.77 -36.45 14.11
C ASN A 194 -7.11 -36.85 15.55
N ARG A 195 -6.57 -36.15 16.55
CA ARG A 195 -6.92 -36.33 17.96
C ARG A 195 -8.34 -35.88 18.23
N THR A 196 -8.84 -34.86 17.55
CA THR A 196 -10.18 -34.31 17.68
C THR A 196 -11.25 -35.30 17.17
N GLU A 197 -10.99 -35.90 16.03
CA GLU A 197 -11.89 -36.92 15.47
C GLU A 197 -12.09 -38.12 16.41
N ASN A 198 -11.06 -38.43 17.20
CA ASN A 198 -11.07 -39.53 18.18
C ASN A 198 -11.52 -39.11 19.60
N ASN A 199 -11.56 -37.81 19.93
CA ASN A 199 -11.88 -37.28 21.26
C ASN A 199 -12.72 -35.98 21.21
N LEU A 200 -13.73 -35.92 20.41
CA LEU A 200 -14.62 -34.76 20.17
C LEU A 200 -15.11 -34.04 21.44
N THR A 201 -15.25 -34.78 22.54
CA THR A 201 -15.89 -34.27 23.78
C THR A 201 -14.96 -33.36 24.59
N LYS A 202 -13.63 -33.46 24.46
CA LYS A 202 -12.69 -32.68 25.28
C LYS A 202 -12.38 -31.30 24.71
N ILE A 203 -12.55 -31.13 23.44
CA ILE A 203 -12.15 -29.94 22.73
C ILE A 203 -13.29 -28.94 22.63
N ALA A 204 -14.54 -29.43 22.47
CA ALA A 204 -15.76 -28.63 22.53
C ALA A 204 -15.94 -27.91 23.88
N THR A 205 -15.42 -28.48 24.94
CA THR A 205 -15.53 -27.91 26.29
C THR A 205 -14.44 -26.87 26.62
N ALA A 206 -13.31 -26.87 25.94
CA ALA A 206 -12.22 -25.94 26.24
C ALA A 206 -12.41 -24.57 25.60
N HIS A 207 -13.08 -24.48 24.45
CA HIS A 207 -13.19 -23.24 23.69
C HIS A 207 -14.62 -22.90 23.22
N GLY A 208 -15.62 -23.67 23.58
CA GLY A 208 -17.04 -23.36 23.31
C GLY A 208 -17.47 -23.41 21.85
N ASP A 209 -16.56 -23.64 20.91
CA ASP A 209 -16.83 -23.66 19.49
C ASP A 209 -15.98 -24.70 18.76
N LEU A 210 -16.65 -25.62 18.07
CA LEU A 210 -16.04 -26.82 17.43
C LEU A 210 -15.09 -26.50 16.26
N GLY A 211 -15.06 -25.24 15.79
CA GLY A 211 -14.28 -24.86 14.63
C GLY A 211 -12.84 -24.43 14.93
N TYR A 212 -12.47 -24.19 16.17
CA TYR A 212 -11.24 -23.44 16.47
C TYR A 212 -10.06 -24.27 16.95
N VAL A 213 -10.23 -25.52 17.21
CA VAL A 213 -9.18 -26.35 17.81
C VAL A 213 -8.12 -26.80 16.81
N ALA A 214 -8.42 -26.73 15.55
CA ALA A 214 -7.46 -27.09 14.50
C ALA A 214 -6.32 -26.07 14.29
N TYR A 215 -6.30 -25.00 15.06
CA TYR A 215 -5.39 -23.87 14.82
C TYR A 215 -4.69 -23.46 16.11
N ALA A 216 -3.73 -24.26 16.55
CA ALA A 216 -2.81 -23.83 17.58
C ALA A 216 -1.72 -22.96 16.92
N PRO A 217 -1.65 -21.66 17.24
CA PRO A 217 -0.58 -20.82 16.74
C PRO A 217 0.76 -21.30 17.31
N THR A 218 1.79 -21.19 16.49
CA THR A 218 3.17 -21.43 16.88
C THR A 218 3.91 -20.10 17.00
N ASP A 219 4.92 -20.05 17.83
CA ASP A 219 5.70 -18.83 18.05
C ASP A 219 6.43 -18.38 16.78
N PHE A 220 6.65 -17.08 16.69
CA PHE A 220 7.62 -16.47 15.79
C PHE A 220 8.98 -16.43 16.49
N PRO A 221 9.91 -17.37 16.25
CA PRO A 221 11.15 -17.51 17.01
C PRO A 221 11.98 -16.23 17.00
N LYS A 222 12.47 -15.83 18.16
CA LYS A 222 13.38 -14.69 18.28
C LYS A 222 14.70 -14.97 17.55
N GLY A 223 15.19 -13.96 16.81
CA GLY A 223 16.42 -14.07 16.03
C GLY A 223 16.24 -14.72 14.66
N THR A 224 15.01 -15.04 14.27
CA THR A 224 14.66 -15.44 12.92
C THR A 224 14.20 -14.19 12.16
N ASP A 225 14.76 -13.95 10.98
CA ASP A 225 14.35 -12.84 10.13
C ASP A 225 13.17 -13.27 9.28
N TYR A 226 12.12 -12.43 9.30
CA TYR A 226 10.90 -12.61 8.52
C TYR A 226 10.76 -11.54 7.47
N THR A 227 10.41 -11.95 6.26
CA THR A 227 9.92 -11.05 5.21
C THR A 227 8.48 -11.42 4.89
N PHE A 228 7.55 -10.53 5.20
CA PHE A 228 6.14 -10.67 4.85
C PHE A 228 5.84 -9.89 3.58
N ILE A 229 5.16 -10.51 2.62
CA ILE A 229 4.54 -9.83 1.49
C ILE A 229 3.04 -9.83 1.75
N LEU A 230 2.49 -8.66 1.97
CA LEU A 230 1.09 -8.43 2.36
C LEU A 230 0.33 -7.73 1.24
N ASP A 231 -0.93 -8.13 1.05
CA ASP A 231 -1.91 -7.42 0.22
C ASP A 231 -2.57 -6.33 1.06
N VAL A 232 -2.34 -5.06 0.72
CA VAL A 232 -2.72 -3.89 1.53
C VAL A 232 -3.54 -2.90 0.71
N GLY A 233 -4.45 -2.18 1.38
CA GLY A 233 -5.21 -1.09 0.79
C GLY A 233 -6.53 -1.54 0.12
N TYR A 234 -7.03 -0.73 -0.80
CA TYR A 234 -8.35 -0.90 -1.40
C TYR A 234 -8.28 -1.66 -2.71
N ARG A 235 -9.02 -2.76 -2.84
CA ARG A 235 -9.10 -3.55 -4.09
C ARG A 235 -9.82 -2.81 -5.21
N ALA A 236 -10.70 -1.89 -4.85
CA ALA A 236 -11.38 -0.99 -5.77
C ALA A 236 -11.57 0.36 -5.10
N VAL A 237 -11.59 1.43 -5.89
CA VAL A 237 -11.90 2.76 -5.38
C VAL A 237 -13.35 2.76 -4.87
N PRO A 238 -13.62 3.18 -3.63
CA PRO A 238 -14.99 3.28 -3.14
C PRO A 238 -15.83 4.25 -3.99
N ALA A 239 -17.09 3.90 -4.26
CA ALA A 239 -17.95 4.68 -5.15
C ALA A 239 -18.15 6.14 -4.71
N ASP A 240 -18.14 6.41 -3.42
CA ASP A 240 -18.24 7.76 -2.87
C ASP A 240 -16.93 8.56 -3.01
N VAL A 241 -15.77 7.90 -2.98
CA VAL A 241 -14.47 8.51 -3.32
C VAL A 241 -14.42 8.88 -4.81
N GLU A 242 -14.95 8.01 -5.67
CA GLU A 242 -15.09 8.31 -7.10
C GLU A 242 -15.97 9.56 -7.32
N VAL A 243 -17.11 9.66 -6.63
CA VAL A 243 -17.97 10.84 -6.67
C VAL A 243 -17.25 12.09 -6.15
N ALA A 244 -16.55 11.98 -5.03
CA ALA A 244 -15.75 13.07 -4.46
C ALA A 244 -14.67 13.55 -5.44
N THR A 245 -14.01 12.62 -6.13
CA THR A 245 -13.00 12.93 -7.14
C THR A 245 -13.62 13.68 -8.33
N LYS A 246 -14.78 13.22 -8.85
CA LYS A 246 -15.51 13.91 -9.93
C LYS A 246 -15.87 15.34 -9.54
N MET A 247 -16.32 15.55 -8.32
CA MET A 247 -16.64 16.89 -7.80
C MET A 247 -15.41 17.80 -7.75
N LEU A 248 -14.27 17.29 -7.27
CA LEU A 248 -13.03 18.07 -7.24
C LEU A 248 -12.52 18.38 -8.66
N ILE A 249 -12.60 17.44 -9.59
CA ILE A 249 -12.24 17.66 -10.99
C ILE A 249 -13.04 18.82 -11.59
N GLU A 250 -14.36 18.83 -11.37
CA GLU A 250 -15.22 19.93 -11.85
C GLU A 250 -14.87 21.26 -11.17
N ASP A 251 -14.56 21.26 -9.88
CA ASP A 251 -14.16 22.47 -9.18
C ASP A 251 -12.79 22.99 -9.64
N ILE A 252 -11.84 22.10 -9.95
CA ILE A 252 -10.54 22.45 -10.54
C ILE A 252 -10.76 23.06 -11.94
N LYS A 253 -11.52 22.38 -12.79
CA LYS A 253 -11.84 22.83 -14.16
C LYS A 253 -12.51 24.20 -14.20
N CYS A 254 -13.44 24.44 -13.28
CA CYS A 254 -14.15 25.71 -13.17
C CYS A 254 -13.36 26.81 -12.44
N GLY A 255 -12.14 26.54 -11.99
CA GLY A 255 -11.35 27.49 -11.20
C GLY A 255 -11.95 27.85 -9.84
N LYS A 256 -12.89 27.03 -9.32
CA LYS A 256 -13.55 27.28 -8.03
C LYS A 256 -12.66 27.00 -6.84
N LEU A 257 -11.62 26.16 -7.01
CA LEU A 257 -10.58 25.98 -6.01
C LEU A 257 -9.66 27.19 -6.01
N ASP A 258 -10.14 28.29 -5.49
CA ASP A 258 -9.40 29.53 -5.35
C ASP A 258 -8.25 29.36 -4.35
N TYR A 259 -7.13 28.79 -4.78
CA TYR A 259 -5.94 28.60 -3.92
C TYR A 259 -5.44 29.89 -3.27
N TYR A 260 -5.63 31.04 -3.90
CA TYR A 260 -5.27 32.33 -3.32
C TYR A 260 -6.23 32.79 -2.20
N LYS A 261 -7.48 32.31 -2.15
CA LYS A 261 -8.38 32.57 -1.01
C LYS A 261 -7.92 31.83 0.26
N ARG A 262 -7.14 30.77 0.12
CA ARG A 262 -6.54 30.09 1.28
C ARG A 262 -5.58 30.96 2.09
N TYR A 263 -5.04 32.02 1.49
CA TYR A 263 -4.17 32.98 2.17
C TYR A 263 -4.90 34.21 2.72
N ILE A 264 -6.19 34.39 2.42
CA ILE A 264 -7.01 35.49 2.87
C ILE A 264 -7.86 35.00 4.05
N SER A 265 -7.47 35.36 5.27
CA SER A 265 -8.24 35.01 6.48
C SER A 265 -9.47 35.89 6.70
N ALA A 266 -9.48 37.10 6.16
CA ALA A 266 -10.61 38.01 6.20
C ALA A 266 -10.55 39.00 5.03
N TYR A 267 -11.72 39.33 4.49
CA TYR A 267 -11.88 40.38 3.49
C TYR A 267 -12.87 41.42 4.01
N ASN A 268 -12.44 42.66 4.08
CA ASN A 268 -13.26 43.77 4.58
C ASN A 268 -13.50 44.76 3.45
N THR A 269 -14.75 45.16 3.28
CA THR A 269 -15.16 46.31 2.47
C THR A 269 -15.96 47.26 3.36
N ASP A 270 -16.22 48.45 2.86
CA ASP A 270 -17.04 49.45 3.60
C ASP A 270 -18.46 48.97 3.87
N GLN A 271 -18.92 47.94 3.19
CA GLN A 271 -20.29 47.42 3.28
C GLN A 271 -20.42 46.06 3.98
N PHE A 272 -19.37 45.22 3.95
CA PHE A 272 -19.40 43.90 4.56
C PHE A 272 -18.00 43.39 4.93
N ARG A 273 -18.01 42.51 5.91
CA ARG A 273 -16.83 41.75 6.34
C ARG A 273 -17.08 40.27 6.10
N ILE A 274 -16.19 39.61 5.33
CA ILE A 274 -16.17 38.18 5.20
C ILE A 274 -14.95 37.65 5.98
N GLN A 275 -15.21 36.74 6.91
CA GLN A 275 -14.18 36.05 7.65
C GLN A 275 -14.24 34.57 7.26
N PHE A 276 -13.11 34.03 6.81
CA PHE A 276 -12.99 32.62 6.45
C PHE A 276 -12.65 31.82 7.70
N ASP A 277 -13.33 30.70 7.87
CA ASP A 277 -12.99 29.75 8.93
C ASP A 277 -11.62 29.12 8.63
N LYS A 278 -10.74 29.09 9.63
CA LYS A 278 -9.43 28.44 9.50
C LYS A 278 -9.55 26.94 9.22
N GLY A 279 -10.65 26.28 9.66
CA GLY A 279 -10.95 24.89 9.36
C GLY A 279 -11.16 24.62 7.86
N MET A 280 -11.70 25.58 7.11
CA MET A 280 -11.87 25.47 5.66
C MET A 280 -10.54 25.49 4.90
N MET A 281 -9.47 25.92 5.54
CA MET A 281 -8.12 25.99 4.93
C MET A 281 -7.36 24.67 5.01
N SER A 282 -7.80 23.72 5.81
CA SER A 282 -7.15 22.41 6.00
C SER A 282 -7.74 21.28 5.14
N GLY A 283 -8.90 21.50 4.52
CA GLY A 283 -9.61 20.52 3.70
C GLY A 283 -9.18 20.47 2.22
N THR A 284 -9.93 19.72 1.42
CA THR A 284 -9.75 19.61 -0.04
C THR A 284 -10.11 20.92 -0.78
N GLY A 285 -10.76 21.85 -0.13
CA GLY A 285 -11.33 23.07 -0.70
C GLY A 285 -12.81 22.96 -1.07
N ASN A 286 -13.41 21.79 -0.90
CA ASN A 286 -14.84 21.53 -1.08
C ASN A 286 -15.38 20.83 0.16
N LEU A 287 -16.26 21.51 0.92
CA LEU A 287 -16.83 21.00 2.17
C LEU A 287 -17.61 19.70 2.01
N LEU A 288 -18.27 19.49 0.87
CA LEU A 288 -19.02 18.26 0.63
C LEU A 288 -18.06 17.09 0.39
N VAL A 289 -16.99 17.33 -0.34
CA VAL A 289 -15.91 16.33 -0.53
C VAL A 289 -15.27 16.00 0.81
N ASP A 290 -14.97 16.99 1.63
CA ASP A 290 -14.41 16.77 2.98
C ASP A 290 -15.32 15.89 3.83
N LYS A 291 -16.64 16.13 3.79
CA LYS A 291 -17.63 15.31 4.51
C LYS A 291 -17.71 13.86 4.01
N ILE A 292 -17.56 13.65 2.71
CA ILE A 292 -17.52 12.30 2.12
C ILE A 292 -16.26 11.57 2.58
N LEU A 293 -15.12 12.27 2.61
CA LEU A 293 -13.82 11.70 2.91
C LEU A 293 -13.54 11.55 4.42
N GLU A 294 -14.27 12.25 5.28
CA GLU A 294 -14.06 12.29 6.74
C GLU A 294 -13.96 10.89 7.36
N LYS A 295 -14.78 9.95 6.89
CA LYS A 295 -14.80 8.56 7.39
C LYS A 295 -13.54 7.73 7.02
N TYR A 296 -12.77 8.20 6.06
CA TYR A 296 -11.54 7.54 5.61
C TYR A 296 -10.28 8.14 6.23
N ILE A 297 -10.39 9.27 6.91
CA ILE A 297 -9.25 9.85 7.62
C ILE A 297 -8.83 8.88 8.71
N LYS A 298 -7.67 8.27 8.53
CA LYS A 298 -7.09 7.40 9.55
C LYS A 298 -6.78 8.26 10.77
N SER A 299 -7.60 8.14 11.79
CA SER A 299 -7.26 8.64 13.12
C SER A 299 -5.97 7.94 13.54
N ILE A 300 -4.87 8.68 13.62
CA ILE A 300 -3.61 8.21 14.23
C ILE A 300 -3.85 8.17 15.75
N THR A 301 -4.85 7.44 16.19
CA THR A 301 -4.91 6.97 17.54
C THR A 301 -3.93 5.81 17.62
N LYS A 302 -2.67 6.14 17.95
CA LYS A 302 -1.74 5.14 18.46
C LYS A 302 -2.52 4.35 19.51
N PRO A 303 -2.63 3.01 19.42
CA PRO A 303 -3.14 2.24 20.52
C PRO A 303 -2.29 2.64 21.73
N GLY A 304 -2.96 3.20 22.73
CA GLY A 304 -2.28 3.58 23.94
C GLY A 304 -1.59 2.35 24.49
N VAL A 305 -0.31 2.47 24.71
CA VAL A 305 0.42 1.53 25.55
C VAL A 305 -0.23 1.63 26.92
N LEU A 306 -1.08 0.66 27.26
CA LEU A 306 -1.53 0.40 28.62
C LEU A 306 -0.49 -0.42 29.35
#